data_655e3a3bf3df58686792a77c67eb70ab
#
_entry.id   655e3a3bf3df58686792a77c67eb70ab
#
_cell.length_a   1.000
_cell.length_b   1.000
_cell.length_c   1.000
_cell.angle_alpha   90.00
_cell.angle_beta   90.00
_cell.angle_gamma   90.00
#
_symmetry.space_group_name_H-M   'P 1'
#
loop_
_entity.id
_entity.type
_entity.pdbx_description
1 polymer ?
#
loop_
_entity_poly.entity_id
_entity_poly.type
_entity_poly.pdbx_seq_one_letter_code
_entity_poly.pdbx_strand_id
1 'polypeptide(L)'
;MSLPSLPLLFPSKNYILNNMQQFNKGFLYFICLVSAMGGLLFGYDWVVIGGAKPFYELFFGISESPVMQGVAMTTALVGCLAGAMVAGAAADKYGRKPLLMVAAVLFTLSAITTGLFNDFFLFNIARFVGGVGIGVASALSPMYIAEVSPAEIRGRMVSLNQMAIVLGILCAQVVNWLLARDTAVDTQQAWNIAWGWRWMFWAETLPAALFLVMTFFIPESPVYLKMKAGTQTVDRKKEAGLGELFRSKYRRVIVLGLVIAVFQQWCGTNVIFNYAQEIFVGAGFDVDGMFINIVITGIANVVFTIVALYAIEKWGRRTLILLGAGGLGLIYFVLGTCYFMGMTGLLMVALVVAAISVYAMTLGPVTWTLLAEIFPNRIRGIAMATCTFALWVGCCTLTFSFPSMNAALGSSGTFWIYSGICVCAFIFLFRSCPETKGKTLEQLENELVEKK
;
A
#
# COMPACT_ATOMS: atom_id res chain seq x y z
N MET A 1 -7.70 53.68 14.11
CA MET A 1 -6.74 52.62 13.78
C MET A 1 -7.32 51.30 14.31
N SER A 2 -8.00 50.56 13.44
CA SER A 2 -8.59 49.27 13.75
C SER A 2 -7.50 48.19 13.56
N LEU A 3 -7.21 47.44 14.62
CA LEU A 3 -6.29 46.31 14.60
C LEU A 3 -6.77 45.26 13.58
N PRO A 4 -5.87 44.71 12.71
CA PRO A 4 -6.25 43.63 11.84
C PRO A 4 -6.59 42.39 12.69
N SER A 5 -7.80 41.85 12.51
CA SER A 5 -8.25 40.63 13.13
C SER A 5 -7.30 39.48 12.83
N LEU A 6 -6.74 38.84 13.85
CA LEU A 6 -6.02 37.56 13.73
C LEU A 6 -6.87 36.59 12.91
N PRO A 7 -6.31 35.86 11.95
CA PRO A 7 -7.05 34.84 11.25
C PRO A 7 -7.47 33.77 12.26
N LEU A 8 -8.79 33.54 12.33
CA LEU A 8 -9.40 32.53 13.18
C LEU A 8 -8.70 31.18 12.92
N LEU A 9 -8.08 30.59 13.89
CA LEU A 9 -7.45 29.27 13.88
C LEU A 9 -8.45 28.16 13.47
N PHE A 10 -9.77 28.46 13.51
CA PHE A 10 -10.84 27.55 13.11
C PHE A 10 -11.93 28.32 12.32
N PRO A 11 -11.91 28.27 10.97
CA PRO A 11 -12.94 28.90 10.18
C PRO A 11 -14.31 28.24 10.42
N SER A 12 -15.36 29.04 10.59
CA SER A 12 -16.73 28.58 10.74
C SER A 12 -17.19 27.78 9.51
N LYS A 13 -18.14 26.84 9.70
CA LYS A 13 -18.71 25.99 8.63
C LYS A 13 -19.17 26.78 7.40
N ASN A 14 -19.75 27.97 7.60
CA ASN A 14 -20.21 28.86 6.54
C ASN A 14 -19.05 29.59 5.84
N TYR A 15 -17.96 29.88 6.56
CA TYR A 15 -16.75 30.46 5.99
C TYR A 15 -16.07 29.47 5.03
N ILE A 16 -16.03 28.18 5.39
CA ILE A 16 -15.48 27.10 4.57
C ILE A 16 -16.29 26.95 3.27
N LEU A 17 -17.63 26.98 3.33
CA LEU A 17 -18.50 26.82 2.18
C LEU A 17 -18.42 28.00 1.19
N ASN A 18 -18.22 29.22 1.68
CA ASN A 18 -18.21 30.44 0.86
C ASN A 18 -16.82 30.79 0.31
N ASN A 19 -15.74 30.36 0.96
CA ASN A 19 -14.36 30.75 0.61
C ASN A 19 -13.48 29.58 0.13
N MET A 20 -14.06 28.51 -0.40
CA MET A 20 -13.31 27.32 -0.85
C MET A 20 -12.27 27.58 -1.95
N GLN A 21 -12.30 28.73 -2.63
CA GLN A 21 -11.30 29.15 -3.61
C GLN A 21 -10.09 29.89 -2.99
N GLN A 22 -10.11 30.20 -1.70
CA GLN A 22 -9.09 31.00 -1.01
C GLN A 22 -8.48 30.31 0.22
N PHE A 23 -8.27 28.99 0.21
CA PHE A 23 -7.39 28.43 1.24
C PHE A 23 -5.99 29.03 1.04
N ASN A 24 -5.43 29.59 2.13
CA ASN A 24 -4.01 29.89 2.17
C ASN A 24 -3.24 28.62 1.75
N LYS A 25 -2.37 28.72 0.74
CA LYS A 25 -1.62 27.57 0.22
C LYS A 25 -0.97 26.76 1.32
N GLY A 26 -0.43 27.43 2.36
CA GLY A 26 0.16 26.77 3.53
C GLY A 26 -0.82 25.87 4.29
N PHE A 27 -2.05 26.33 4.50
CA PHE A 27 -3.08 25.52 5.16
C PHE A 27 -3.54 24.33 4.30
N LEU A 28 -3.63 24.50 2.99
CA LEU A 28 -3.91 23.37 2.08
C LEU A 28 -2.83 22.31 2.15
N TYR A 29 -1.55 22.69 2.09
CA TYR A 29 -0.45 21.72 2.25
C TYR A 29 -0.50 21.02 3.62
N PHE A 30 -0.78 21.77 4.68
CA PHE A 30 -0.93 21.21 6.03
C PHE A 30 -2.01 20.12 6.08
N ILE A 31 -3.23 20.39 5.62
CA ILE A 31 -4.31 19.39 5.66
C ILE A 31 -4.04 18.19 4.76
N CYS A 32 -3.39 18.39 3.59
CA CYS A 32 -2.97 17.29 2.73
C CYS A 32 -1.88 16.44 3.39
N LEU A 33 -0.90 17.06 4.07
CA LEU A 33 0.15 16.33 4.79
C LEU A 33 -0.42 15.55 5.96
N VAL A 34 -1.33 16.14 6.75
CA VAL A 34 -2.01 15.43 7.83
C VAL A 34 -2.75 14.20 7.28
N SER A 35 -3.51 14.35 6.20
CA SER A 35 -4.18 13.19 5.59
C SER A 35 -3.18 12.16 5.05
N ALA A 36 -2.06 12.59 4.47
CA ALA A 36 -1.01 11.70 3.96
C ALA A 36 -0.29 10.91 5.08
N MET A 37 -0.37 11.36 6.35
CA MET A 37 0.12 10.57 7.49
C MET A 37 -0.59 9.21 7.60
N GLY A 38 -1.86 9.10 7.19
CA GLY A 38 -2.53 7.81 7.06
C GLY A 38 -1.83 6.89 6.07
N GLY A 39 -1.31 7.44 4.96
CA GLY A 39 -0.46 6.70 4.02
C GLY A 39 0.89 6.32 4.62
N LEU A 40 1.53 7.21 5.38
CA LEU A 40 2.80 6.93 6.06
C LEU A 40 2.64 5.77 7.05
N LEU A 41 1.60 5.79 7.88
CA LEU A 41 1.30 4.71 8.83
C LEU A 41 0.98 3.40 8.12
N PHE A 42 0.24 3.45 7.01
CA PHE A 42 0.03 2.28 6.16
C PHE A 42 1.37 1.68 5.71
N GLY A 43 2.29 2.50 5.18
CA GLY A 43 3.61 2.03 4.74
C GLY A 43 4.45 1.47 5.88
N TYR A 44 4.41 2.12 7.05
CA TYR A 44 5.14 1.70 8.25
C TYR A 44 4.65 0.33 8.76
N ASP A 45 3.35 0.21 9.05
CA ASP A 45 2.75 -1.01 9.61
C ASP A 45 2.84 -2.20 8.64
N TRP A 46 2.85 -1.92 7.32
CA TRP A 46 3.02 -2.93 6.29
C TRP A 46 4.36 -3.68 6.40
N VAL A 47 5.44 -3.00 6.76
CA VAL A 47 6.81 -3.53 6.67
C VAL A 47 7.44 -3.78 8.04
N VAL A 48 6.98 -3.11 9.10
CA VAL A 48 7.54 -3.28 10.45
C VAL A 48 7.55 -4.74 10.89
N ILE A 49 6.50 -5.48 10.54
CA ILE A 49 6.35 -6.90 10.90
C ILE A 49 7.44 -7.78 10.26
N GLY A 50 7.87 -7.46 9.02
CA GLY A 50 8.93 -8.19 8.33
C GLY A 50 10.29 -8.09 9.03
N GLY A 51 10.63 -6.92 9.58
CA GLY A 51 11.87 -6.75 10.35
C GLY A 51 11.78 -7.30 11.77
N ALA A 52 10.60 -7.30 12.39
CA ALA A 52 10.37 -7.88 13.70
C ALA A 52 10.30 -9.43 13.69
N LYS A 53 10.10 -10.02 12.50
CA LYS A 53 9.85 -11.45 12.27
C LYS A 53 10.87 -12.37 12.93
N PRO A 54 12.20 -12.22 12.76
CA PRO A 54 13.19 -13.13 13.35
C PRO A 54 13.08 -13.23 14.87
N PHE A 55 12.50 -12.25 15.52
CA PHE A 55 12.44 -12.16 16.97
C PHE A 55 11.11 -12.62 17.54
N TYR A 56 9.97 -12.17 16.99
CA TYR A 56 8.67 -12.59 17.51
C TYR A 56 8.36 -14.06 17.18
N GLU A 57 8.89 -14.62 16.10
CA GLU A 57 8.72 -16.04 15.80
C GLU A 57 9.38 -16.93 16.84
N LEU A 58 10.58 -16.56 17.29
CA LEU A 58 11.26 -17.24 18.39
C LEU A 58 10.51 -17.03 19.71
N PHE A 59 9.99 -15.81 19.97
CA PHE A 59 9.24 -15.52 21.18
C PHE A 59 7.96 -16.34 21.30
N PHE A 60 7.18 -16.47 20.22
CA PHE A 60 5.93 -17.25 20.20
C PHE A 60 6.14 -18.73 19.88
N GLY A 61 7.36 -19.17 19.58
CA GLY A 61 7.67 -20.58 19.25
C GLY A 61 7.04 -21.05 17.94
N ILE A 62 6.89 -20.16 16.94
CA ILE A 62 6.23 -20.46 15.66
C ILE A 62 7.22 -20.64 14.50
N SER A 63 8.51 -20.59 14.75
CA SER A 63 9.56 -20.66 13.72
C SER A 63 9.51 -21.94 12.88
N GLU A 64 9.04 -23.05 13.46
CA GLU A 64 8.92 -24.35 12.78
C GLU A 64 7.58 -24.54 12.05
N SER A 65 6.64 -23.55 12.15
CA SER A 65 5.31 -23.69 11.57
C SER A 65 5.05 -22.65 10.46
N PRO A 66 5.22 -23.03 9.17
CA PRO A 66 4.95 -22.14 8.06
C PRO A 66 3.52 -21.57 8.06
N VAL A 67 2.54 -22.35 8.57
CA VAL A 67 1.14 -21.91 8.66
C VAL A 67 0.99 -20.79 9.69
N MET A 68 1.59 -20.92 10.88
CA MET A 68 1.52 -19.89 11.92
C MET A 68 2.26 -18.61 11.50
N GLN A 69 3.39 -18.74 10.81
CA GLN A 69 4.09 -17.62 10.19
C GLN A 69 3.19 -16.90 9.17
N GLY A 70 2.53 -17.66 8.30
CA GLY A 70 1.56 -17.13 7.33
C GLY A 70 0.38 -16.42 8.01
N VAL A 71 -0.16 -16.97 9.11
CA VAL A 71 -1.22 -16.32 9.91
C VAL A 71 -0.73 -14.99 10.47
N ALA A 72 0.42 -14.96 11.15
CA ALA A 72 0.97 -13.74 11.73
C ALA A 72 1.13 -12.61 10.70
N MET A 73 1.67 -12.95 9.52
CA MET A 73 1.91 -11.99 8.44
C MET A 73 0.63 -11.54 7.74
N THR A 74 -0.40 -12.38 7.67
CA THR A 74 -1.62 -12.12 6.87
C THR A 74 -2.73 -11.46 7.68
N THR A 75 -2.76 -11.60 9.00
CA THR A 75 -3.87 -11.14 9.83
C THR A 75 -4.16 -9.65 9.68
N ALA A 76 -3.14 -8.79 9.63
CA ALA A 76 -3.32 -7.36 9.35
C ALA A 76 -3.90 -7.11 7.94
N LEU A 77 -3.53 -7.90 6.94
CA LEU A 77 -4.05 -7.77 5.57
C LEU A 77 -5.54 -8.13 5.48
N VAL A 78 -5.99 -9.13 6.26
CA VAL A 78 -7.41 -9.46 6.39
C VAL A 78 -8.15 -8.30 7.05
N GLY A 79 -7.56 -7.67 8.06
CA GLY A 79 -8.06 -6.43 8.64
C GLY A 79 -8.17 -5.30 7.61
N CYS A 80 -7.14 -5.13 6.76
CA CYS A 80 -7.15 -4.13 5.67
C CYS A 80 -8.30 -4.36 4.70
N LEU A 81 -8.52 -5.61 4.31
CA LEU A 81 -9.64 -5.98 3.44
C LEU A 81 -10.97 -5.57 4.08
N ALA A 82 -11.19 -5.93 5.35
CA ALA A 82 -12.40 -5.58 6.09
C ALA A 82 -12.59 -4.06 6.20
N GLY A 83 -11.53 -3.32 6.57
CA GLY A 83 -11.55 -1.86 6.68
C GLY A 83 -11.85 -1.16 5.36
N ALA A 84 -11.21 -1.59 4.28
CA ALA A 84 -11.40 -1.02 2.94
C ALA A 84 -12.83 -1.24 2.41
N MET A 85 -13.44 -2.40 2.69
CA MET A 85 -14.81 -2.71 2.27
C MET A 85 -15.85 -1.78 2.89
N VAL A 86 -15.66 -1.37 4.14
CA VAL A 86 -16.61 -0.51 4.85
C VAL A 86 -16.31 0.97 4.73
N ALA A 87 -15.07 1.33 4.37
CA ALA A 87 -14.57 2.71 4.39
C ALA A 87 -15.43 3.66 3.54
N GLY A 88 -15.77 3.28 2.30
CA GLY A 88 -16.53 4.13 1.39
C GLY A 88 -17.94 4.45 1.91
N ALA A 89 -18.70 3.41 2.26
CA ALA A 89 -20.08 3.56 2.77
C ALA A 89 -20.10 4.32 4.10
N ALA A 90 -19.14 4.06 4.97
CA ALA A 90 -19.00 4.77 6.24
C ALA A 90 -18.62 6.26 6.02
N ALA A 91 -17.75 6.55 5.04
CA ALA A 91 -17.35 7.91 4.69
C ALA A 91 -18.52 8.77 4.20
N ASP A 92 -19.41 8.17 3.43
CA ASP A 92 -20.61 8.85 2.94
C ASP A 92 -21.63 9.13 4.06
N LYS A 93 -21.67 8.25 5.07
CA LYS A 93 -22.60 8.38 6.20
C LYS A 93 -22.09 9.31 7.29
N TYR A 94 -20.84 9.15 7.70
CA TYR A 94 -20.28 9.81 8.89
C TYR A 94 -19.34 10.96 8.56
N GLY A 95 -18.83 11.06 7.35
CA GLY A 95 -17.83 12.05 6.93
C GLY A 95 -16.42 11.46 6.85
N ARG A 96 -15.51 12.24 6.25
CA ARG A 96 -14.14 11.79 6.02
C ARG A 96 -13.28 11.99 7.27
N LYS A 97 -13.38 13.16 7.91
CA LYS A 97 -12.59 13.50 9.10
C LYS A 97 -12.82 12.52 10.28
N PRO A 98 -14.08 12.20 10.70
CA PRO A 98 -14.29 11.28 11.82
C PRO A 98 -13.71 9.89 11.54
N LEU A 99 -13.76 9.42 10.29
CA LEU A 99 -13.21 8.11 9.95
C LEU A 99 -11.67 8.11 9.90
N LEU A 100 -11.03 9.21 9.48
CA LEU A 100 -9.58 9.37 9.62
C LEU A 100 -9.17 9.37 11.10
N MET A 101 -9.98 9.99 11.98
CA MET A 101 -9.75 9.92 13.44
C MET A 101 -9.89 8.49 13.96
N VAL A 102 -10.94 7.76 13.54
CA VAL A 102 -11.10 6.33 13.89
C VAL A 102 -9.90 5.52 13.42
N ALA A 103 -9.43 5.70 12.17
CA ALA A 103 -8.23 5.03 11.68
C ALA A 103 -7.01 5.35 12.55
N ALA A 104 -6.79 6.62 12.92
CA ALA A 104 -5.69 7.03 13.78
C ALA A 104 -5.75 6.39 15.20
N VAL A 105 -6.95 6.26 15.78
CA VAL A 105 -7.17 5.54 17.04
C VAL A 105 -6.82 4.06 16.87
N LEU A 106 -7.29 3.40 15.80
CA LEU A 106 -7.02 2.00 15.55
C LEU A 106 -5.52 1.74 15.34
N PHE A 107 -4.78 2.60 14.63
CA PHE A 107 -3.32 2.54 14.51
C PHE A 107 -2.65 2.65 15.87
N THR A 108 -3.01 3.67 16.67
CA THR A 108 -2.40 3.88 17.98
C THR A 108 -2.64 2.69 18.92
N LEU A 109 -3.88 2.18 18.95
CA LEU A 109 -4.22 1.02 19.77
C LEU A 109 -3.47 -0.23 19.30
N SER A 110 -3.42 -0.47 17.98
CA SER A 110 -2.70 -1.62 17.42
C SER A 110 -1.21 -1.57 17.74
N ALA A 111 -0.55 -0.43 17.51
CA ALA A 111 0.88 -0.27 17.77
C ALA A 111 1.20 -0.57 19.26
N ILE A 112 0.39 -0.07 20.18
CA ILE A 112 0.57 -0.31 21.61
C ILE A 112 0.31 -1.79 21.94
N THR A 113 -0.84 -2.33 21.54
CA THR A 113 -1.30 -3.65 21.99
C THR A 113 -0.53 -4.78 21.34
N THR A 114 -0.09 -4.64 20.07
CA THR A 114 0.77 -5.61 19.38
C THR A 114 2.06 -5.86 20.17
N GLY A 115 2.71 -4.81 20.68
CA GLY A 115 3.91 -4.95 21.49
C GLY A 115 3.66 -5.40 22.95
N LEU A 116 2.43 -5.26 23.47
CA LEU A 116 2.11 -5.62 24.87
C LEU A 116 1.77 -7.10 25.07
N PHE A 117 1.15 -7.73 24.09
CA PHE A 117 0.63 -9.08 24.28
C PHE A 117 1.73 -10.14 24.22
N ASN A 118 1.61 -11.12 25.15
CA ASN A 118 2.47 -12.30 25.23
C ASN A 118 1.81 -13.54 24.62
N ASP A 119 0.56 -13.43 24.24
CA ASP A 119 -0.23 -14.50 23.64
C ASP A 119 -0.34 -14.28 22.12
N PHE A 120 -0.08 -15.34 21.34
CA PHE A 120 -0.09 -15.28 19.88
C PHE A 120 -1.46 -14.92 19.30
N PHE A 121 -2.55 -15.37 19.93
CA PHE A 121 -3.89 -15.06 19.47
C PHE A 121 -4.24 -13.57 19.68
N LEU A 122 -3.90 -13.03 20.86
CA LEU A 122 -4.09 -11.60 21.17
C LEU A 122 -3.20 -10.70 20.31
N PHE A 123 -1.96 -11.13 20.02
CA PHE A 123 -1.08 -10.46 19.06
C PHE A 123 -1.77 -10.34 17.69
N ASN A 124 -2.35 -11.44 17.17
CA ASN A 124 -3.05 -11.42 15.90
C ASN A 124 -4.32 -10.55 15.94
N ILE A 125 -5.07 -10.52 17.04
CA ILE A 125 -6.21 -9.61 17.19
C ILE A 125 -5.75 -8.15 17.09
N ALA A 126 -4.67 -7.79 17.78
CA ALA A 126 -4.12 -6.44 17.70
C ALA A 126 -3.71 -6.07 16.27
N ARG A 127 -3.05 -7.00 15.55
CA ARG A 127 -2.69 -6.86 14.13
C ARG A 127 -3.91 -6.70 13.22
N PHE A 128 -4.98 -7.47 13.45
CA PHE A 128 -6.23 -7.32 12.72
C PHE A 128 -6.85 -5.93 12.91
N VAL A 129 -6.87 -5.42 14.15
CA VAL A 129 -7.40 -4.09 14.48
C VAL A 129 -6.60 -3.00 13.77
N GLY A 130 -5.27 -3.09 13.76
CA GLY A 130 -4.41 -2.19 12.98
C GLY A 130 -4.71 -2.26 11.49
N GLY A 131 -4.86 -3.48 10.97
CA GLY A 131 -5.25 -3.72 9.59
C GLY A 131 -6.55 -3.01 9.20
N VAL A 132 -7.58 -3.05 10.05
CA VAL A 132 -8.83 -2.29 9.79
C VAL A 132 -8.53 -0.79 9.67
N GLY A 133 -7.67 -0.24 10.55
CA GLY A 133 -7.20 1.15 10.45
C GLY A 133 -6.51 1.44 9.13
N ILE A 134 -5.60 0.55 8.68
CA ILE A 134 -4.92 0.64 7.38
C ILE A 134 -5.95 0.67 6.25
N GLY A 135 -6.90 -0.27 6.24
CA GLY A 135 -7.91 -0.38 5.19
C GLY A 135 -8.76 0.90 5.07
N VAL A 136 -9.17 1.47 6.20
CA VAL A 136 -9.90 2.74 6.24
C VAL A 136 -9.02 3.89 5.74
N ALA A 137 -7.80 4.04 6.24
CA ALA A 137 -6.91 5.14 5.87
C ALA A 137 -6.47 5.06 4.40
N SER A 138 -6.19 3.87 3.87
CA SER A 138 -5.78 3.66 2.47
C SER A 138 -6.82 4.13 1.46
N ALA A 139 -8.10 4.01 1.79
CA ALA A 139 -9.19 4.50 0.97
C ALA A 139 -9.45 6.00 1.19
N LEU A 140 -9.44 6.46 2.44
CA LEU A 140 -9.90 7.80 2.79
C LEU A 140 -8.83 8.88 2.64
N SER A 141 -7.54 8.58 2.88
CA SER A 141 -6.49 9.58 2.77
C SER A 141 -6.38 10.18 1.36
N PRO A 142 -6.26 9.39 0.28
CA PRO A 142 -6.22 9.95 -1.07
C PRO A 142 -7.57 10.58 -1.47
N MET A 143 -8.72 10.03 -1.01
CA MET A 143 -10.04 10.60 -1.27
C MET A 143 -10.18 11.99 -0.64
N TYR A 144 -9.84 12.13 0.63
CA TYR A 144 -9.90 13.41 1.34
C TYR A 144 -8.98 14.45 0.68
N ILE A 145 -7.73 14.07 0.35
CA ILE A 145 -6.78 14.95 -0.35
C ILE A 145 -7.36 15.41 -1.70
N ALA A 146 -7.99 14.51 -2.46
CA ALA A 146 -8.60 14.86 -3.74
C ALA A 146 -9.81 15.80 -3.59
N GLU A 147 -10.59 15.64 -2.52
CA GLU A 147 -11.79 16.47 -2.26
C GLU A 147 -11.47 17.89 -1.77
N VAL A 148 -10.35 18.06 -1.03
CA VAL A 148 -9.92 19.38 -0.52
C VAL A 148 -9.05 20.15 -1.50
N SER A 149 -8.45 19.47 -2.49
CA SER A 149 -7.49 20.06 -3.41
C SER A 149 -8.14 20.71 -4.63
N PRO A 150 -7.70 21.92 -5.03
CA PRO A 150 -8.07 22.54 -6.31
C PRO A 150 -7.71 21.62 -7.49
N ALA A 151 -8.51 21.72 -8.57
CA ALA A 151 -8.38 20.83 -9.74
C ALA A 151 -6.98 20.87 -10.37
N GLU A 152 -6.35 22.05 -10.40
CA GLU A 152 -5.05 22.31 -11.04
C GLU A 152 -3.88 21.56 -10.39
N ILE A 153 -3.97 21.32 -9.07
CA ILE A 153 -2.88 20.70 -8.30
C ILE A 153 -3.30 19.37 -7.66
N ARG A 154 -4.55 18.94 -7.86
CA ARG A 154 -5.13 17.72 -7.22
C ARG A 154 -4.27 16.49 -7.42
N GLY A 155 -3.83 16.21 -8.64
CA GLY A 155 -2.99 15.05 -8.95
C GLY A 155 -1.69 15.07 -8.16
N ARG A 156 -1.05 16.26 -8.07
CA ARG A 156 0.19 16.44 -7.30
C ARG A 156 -0.04 16.25 -5.80
N MET A 157 -1.16 16.72 -5.26
CA MET A 157 -1.50 16.53 -3.85
C MET A 157 -1.80 15.06 -3.52
N VAL A 158 -2.52 14.36 -4.38
CA VAL A 158 -2.77 12.91 -4.21
C VAL A 158 -1.46 12.10 -4.27
N SER A 159 -0.51 12.52 -5.10
CA SER A 159 0.83 11.89 -5.15
C SER A 159 1.61 12.00 -3.84
N LEU A 160 1.31 13.00 -2.98
CA LEU A 160 1.90 13.10 -1.63
C LEU A 160 1.52 11.88 -0.78
N ASN A 161 0.29 11.36 -0.92
CA ASN A 161 -0.11 10.16 -0.18
C ASN A 161 0.72 8.93 -0.60
N GLN A 162 0.95 8.74 -1.89
CA GLN A 162 1.81 7.66 -2.38
C GLN A 162 3.25 7.80 -1.88
N MET A 163 3.79 9.02 -1.90
CA MET A 163 5.12 9.30 -1.37
C MET A 163 5.19 9.03 0.14
N ALA A 164 4.14 9.40 0.89
CA ALA A 164 4.06 9.13 2.32
C ALA A 164 4.08 7.62 2.63
N ILE A 165 3.38 6.79 1.84
CA ILE A 165 3.41 5.32 1.97
C ILE A 165 4.85 4.81 1.83
N VAL A 166 5.55 5.22 0.77
CA VAL A 166 6.92 4.75 0.50
C VAL A 166 7.91 5.25 1.55
N LEU A 167 7.75 6.48 2.04
CA LEU A 167 8.53 7.00 3.17
C LEU A 167 8.22 6.24 4.45
N GLY A 168 6.97 5.85 4.70
CA GLY A 168 6.59 5.01 5.84
C GLY A 168 7.30 3.65 5.81
N ILE A 169 7.36 3.01 4.65
CA ILE A 169 8.13 1.77 4.43
C ILE A 169 9.59 1.97 4.83
N LEU A 170 10.24 3.01 4.30
CA LEU A 170 11.64 3.30 4.62
C LEU A 170 11.83 3.62 6.10
N CYS A 171 10.93 4.41 6.71
CA CYS A 171 10.99 4.71 8.14
C CYS A 171 10.92 3.43 9.00
N ALA A 172 10.01 2.50 8.68
CA ALA A 172 9.91 1.22 9.40
C ALA A 172 11.19 0.39 9.28
N GLN A 173 11.78 0.33 8.09
CA GLN A 173 13.03 -0.39 7.85
C GLN A 173 14.20 0.21 8.63
N VAL A 174 14.32 1.54 8.65
CA VAL A 174 15.36 2.24 9.43
C VAL A 174 15.15 2.04 10.93
N VAL A 175 13.91 2.15 11.43
CA VAL A 175 13.59 1.92 12.85
C VAL A 175 13.90 0.49 13.25
N ASN A 176 13.53 -0.49 12.44
CA ASN A 176 13.85 -1.90 12.69
C ASN A 176 15.35 -2.11 12.78
N TRP A 177 16.13 -1.54 11.85
CA TRP A 177 17.59 -1.61 11.86
C TRP A 177 18.21 -0.96 13.10
N LEU A 178 17.74 0.23 13.50
CA LEU A 178 18.26 0.95 14.67
C LEU A 178 17.92 0.27 16.00
N LEU A 179 16.79 -0.45 16.06
CA LEU A 179 16.34 -1.14 17.28
C LEU A 179 16.87 -2.57 17.39
N ALA A 180 17.21 -3.22 16.29
CA ALA A 180 17.83 -4.52 16.32
C ALA A 180 19.24 -4.42 16.92
N ARG A 181 19.56 -5.34 17.84
CA ARG A 181 20.88 -5.46 18.45
C ARG A 181 21.64 -6.63 17.83
N ASP A 182 22.95 -6.62 17.99
CA ASP A 182 23.84 -7.66 17.47
C ASP A 182 23.38 -9.05 17.93
N THR A 183 23.09 -9.92 16.99
CA THR A 183 22.61 -11.28 17.25
C THR A 183 23.73 -12.28 17.54
N ALA A 184 24.99 -11.91 17.27
CA ALA A 184 26.15 -12.74 17.64
C ALA A 184 26.44 -12.72 19.13
N VAL A 185 25.85 -11.79 19.89
CA VAL A 185 25.98 -11.67 21.34
C VAL A 185 24.74 -12.21 22.02
N ASP A 186 24.84 -13.32 22.77
CA ASP A 186 23.71 -14.02 23.41
C ASP A 186 22.79 -13.10 24.23
N THR A 187 23.36 -12.19 25.01
CA THR A 187 22.59 -11.24 25.82
C THR A 187 21.79 -10.24 24.98
N GLN A 188 22.33 -9.82 23.84
CA GLN A 188 21.66 -8.91 22.93
C GLN A 188 20.59 -9.63 22.11
N GLN A 189 20.86 -10.88 21.71
CA GLN A 189 19.84 -11.73 21.07
C GLN A 189 18.68 -12.03 22.02
N ALA A 190 18.95 -12.34 23.29
CA ALA A 190 17.91 -12.52 24.30
C ALA A 190 17.05 -11.24 24.46
N TRP A 191 17.67 -10.05 24.40
CA TRP A 191 16.94 -8.79 24.43
C TRP A 191 16.07 -8.60 23.18
N ASN A 192 16.58 -8.92 21.99
CA ASN A 192 15.83 -8.84 20.73
C ASN A 192 14.56 -9.70 20.79
N ILE A 193 14.67 -10.92 21.31
CA ILE A 193 13.56 -11.88 21.45
C ILE A 193 12.57 -11.40 22.51
N ALA A 194 13.02 -10.87 23.65
CA ALA A 194 12.14 -10.47 24.75
C ALA A 194 11.48 -9.10 24.49
N TRP A 195 12.23 -8.13 23.94
CA TRP A 195 11.82 -6.72 23.88
C TRP A 195 12.02 -6.04 22.54
N GLY A 196 13.02 -6.42 21.73
CA GLY A 196 13.41 -5.70 20.51
C GLY A 196 12.25 -5.58 19.53
N TRP A 197 11.58 -6.67 19.21
CA TRP A 197 10.44 -6.68 18.31
C TRP A 197 9.26 -5.84 18.81
N ARG A 198 9.07 -5.73 20.14
CA ARG A 198 8.02 -4.91 20.74
C ARG A 198 8.28 -3.42 20.51
N TRP A 199 9.53 -3.00 20.69
CA TRP A 199 9.93 -1.62 20.44
C TRP A 199 9.80 -1.23 18.96
N MET A 200 9.98 -2.17 18.02
CA MET A 200 9.74 -1.93 16.59
C MET A 200 8.27 -1.54 16.34
N PHE A 201 7.31 -2.24 16.95
CA PHE A 201 5.89 -1.87 16.89
C PHE A 201 5.56 -0.62 17.70
N TRP A 202 6.09 -0.50 18.91
CA TRP A 202 5.82 0.68 19.74
C TRP A 202 6.36 1.98 19.13
N ALA A 203 7.39 1.96 18.35
CA ALA A 203 7.90 3.14 17.65
C ALA A 203 6.85 3.75 16.71
N GLU A 204 5.94 2.94 16.16
CA GLU A 204 4.80 3.41 15.36
C GLU A 204 3.81 4.25 16.16
N THR A 205 3.74 4.06 17.48
CA THR A 205 2.82 4.81 18.35
C THR A 205 3.04 6.31 18.26
N LEU A 206 4.28 6.75 18.08
CA LEU A 206 4.61 8.17 17.97
C LEU A 206 3.96 8.83 16.74
N PRO A 207 4.20 8.37 15.50
CA PRO A 207 3.54 8.96 14.33
C PRO A 207 2.01 8.70 14.33
N ALA A 208 1.52 7.59 14.90
CA ALA A 208 0.09 7.32 15.02
C ALA A 208 -0.62 8.28 15.97
N ALA A 209 -0.04 8.55 17.14
CA ALA A 209 -0.55 9.55 18.08
C ALA A 209 -0.48 10.97 17.49
N LEU A 210 0.60 11.29 16.78
CA LEU A 210 0.71 12.59 16.10
C LEU A 210 -0.39 12.71 15.02
N PHE A 211 -0.64 11.68 14.22
CA PHE A 211 -1.74 11.66 13.26
C PHE A 211 -3.08 11.89 13.94
N LEU A 212 -3.36 11.19 15.06
CA LEU A 212 -4.58 11.37 15.83
C LEU A 212 -4.74 12.82 16.27
N VAL A 213 -3.73 13.42 16.88
CA VAL A 213 -3.76 14.82 17.32
C VAL A 213 -3.98 15.76 16.15
N MET A 214 -3.25 15.58 15.05
CA MET A 214 -3.34 16.46 13.89
C MET A 214 -4.69 16.35 13.15
N THR A 215 -5.39 15.21 13.20
CA THR A 215 -6.73 15.07 12.60
C THR A 215 -7.78 15.95 13.28
N PHE A 216 -7.58 16.40 14.53
CA PHE A 216 -8.48 17.38 15.15
C PHE A 216 -8.43 18.73 14.45
N PHE A 217 -7.29 19.12 13.88
CA PHE A 217 -7.06 20.44 13.28
C PHE A 217 -7.45 20.54 11.81
N ILE A 218 -7.71 19.43 11.11
CA ILE A 218 -8.19 19.47 9.74
C ILE A 218 -9.71 19.68 9.68
N PRO A 219 -10.24 20.38 8.63
CA PRO A 219 -11.68 20.54 8.44
C PRO A 219 -12.33 19.26 7.92
N GLU A 220 -13.65 19.19 7.92
CA GLU A 220 -14.38 18.14 7.19
C GLU A 220 -14.33 18.42 5.68
N SER A 221 -14.46 17.34 4.87
CA SER A 221 -14.47 17.46 3.41
C SER A 221 -15.55 18.39 2.90
N PRO A 222 -15.20 19.32 2.01
CA PRO A 222 -16.18 20.21 1.37
C PRO A 222 -17.23 19.44 0.56
N VAL A 223 -16.83 18.34 -0.07
CA VAL A 223 -17.72 17.48 -0.87
C VAL A 223 -18.77 16.85 0.04
N TYR A 224 -18.34 16.29 1.17
CA TYR A 224 -19.24 15.73 2.17
C TYR A 224 -20.21 16.77 2.75
N LEU A 225 -19.72 17.98 3.04
CA LEU A 225 -20.57 19.04 3.56
C LEU A 225 -21.67 19.46 2.57
N LYS A 226 -21.35 19.54 1.26
CA LYS A 226 -22.31 19.81 0.18
C LYS A 226 -23.33 18.68 0.01
N MET A 227 -22.88 17.42 0.10
CA MET A 227 -23.77 16.25 0.09
C MET A 227 -24.77 16.30 1.25
N LYS A 228 -24.29 16.59 2.45
CA LYS A 228 -25.13 16.69 3.66
C LYS A 228 -26.10 17.88 3.62
N ALA A 229 -25.72 18.95 2.95
CA ALA A 229 -26.57 20.13 2.75
C ALA A 229 -27.63 19.94 1.64
N GLY A 230 -27.63 18.80 0.93
CA GLY A 230 -28.54 18.53 -0.19
C GLY A 230 -28.26 19.35 -1.45
N THR A 231 -27.16 20.12 -1.48
CA THR A 231 -26.75 20.96 -2.62
C THR A 231 -25.97 20.17 -3.69
N GLN A 232 -25.49 18.99 -3.37
CA GLN A 232 -24.98 18.01 -4.33
C GLN A 232 -25.70 16.68 -4.10
N THR A 233 -26.60 16.34 -4.99
CA THR A 233 -27.05 14.96 -5.12
C THR A 233 -25.94 14.19 -5.82
N VAL A 234 -25.28 13.27 -5.10
CA VAL A 234 -24.57 12.19 -5.80
C VAL A 234 -25.66 11.43 -6.53
N ASP A 235 -25.58 11.43 -7.84
CA ASP A 235 -26.60 10.80 -8.71
C ASP A 235 -26.46 9.28 -8.59
N ARG A 236 -26.69 8.75 -7.36
CA ARG A 236 -26.66 7.30 -7.05
C ARG A 236 -27.61 6.48 -7.95
N LYS A 237 -28.63 7.15 -8.54
CA LYS A 237 -29.52 6.52 -9.50
C LYS A 237 -28.82 6.14 -10.81
N LYS A 238 -27.63 6.71 -11.08
CA LYS A 238 -26.79 6.38 -12.26
C LYS A 238 -25.64 5.44 -11.97
N GLU A 239 -25.36 5.13 -10.69
CA GLU A 239 -24.33 4.15 -10.38
C GLU A 239 -24.82 2.74 -10.72
N ALA A 240 -24.00 2.04 -11.49
CA ALA A 240 -24.26 0.67 -11.89
C ALA A 240 -24.26 -0.26 -10.67
N GLY A 241 -25.26 -1.14 -10.53
CA GLY A 241 -25.24 -2.20 -9.53
C GLY A 241 -24.23 -3.29 -9.90
N LEU A 242 -23.83 -4.13 -8.92
CA LEU A 242 -22.91 -5.27 -9.13
C LEU A 242 -23.31 -6.15 -10.33
N GLY A 243 -24.60 -6.36 -10.57
CA GLY A 243 -25.09 -7.12 -11.72
C GLY A 243 -24.75 -6.50 -13.08
N GLU A 244 -24.48 -5.21 -13.13
CA GLU A 244 -24.11 -4.53 -14.38
C GLU A 244 -22.67 -4.83 -14.82
N LEU A 245 -21.78 -5.16 -13.88
CA LEU A 245 -20.40 -5.61 -14.18
C LEU A 245 -20.37 -6.90 -15.00
N PHE A 246 -21.35 -7.79 -14.77
CA PHE A 246 -21.41 -9.09 -15.44
C PHE A 246 -22.03 -9.04 -16.83
N ARG A 247 -22.46 -7.87 -17.32
CA ARG A 247 -22.93 -7.73 -18.71
C ARG A 247 -21.80 -8.03 -19.69
N SER A 248 -22.11 -8.75 -20.74
CA SER A 248 -21.14 -9.23 -21.75
C SER A 248 -20.28 -8.10 -22.33
N LYS A 249 -20.82 -6.90 -22.48
CA LYS A 249 -20.11 -5.75 -23.01
C LYS A 249 -18.94 -5.26 -22.14
N TYR A 250 -19.01 -5.44 -20.80
CA TYR A 250 -17.95 -5.02 -19.89
C TYR A 250 -16.96 -6.12 -19.52
N ARG A 251 -17.26 -7.37 -19.90
CA ARG A 251 -16.47 -8.55 -19.50
C ARG A 251 -14.98 -8.39 -19.79
N ARG A 252 -14.61 -7.89 -20.97
CA ARG A 252 -13.22 -7.71 -21.37
C ARG A 252 -12.47 -6.74 -20.45
N VAL A 253 -13.09 -5.61 -20.15
CA VAL A 253 -12.49 -4.56 -19.30
C VAL A 253 -12.39 -5.00 -17.85
N ILE A 254 -13.41 -5.70 -17.33
CA ILE A 254 -13.42 -6.23 -15.97
C ILE A 254 -12.35 -7.31 -15.79
N VAL A 255 -12.24 -8.26 -16.73
CA VAL A 255 -11.19 -9.29 -16.69
C VAL A 255 -9.80 -8.65 -16.74
N LEU A 256 -9.60 -7.66 -17.61
CA LEU A 256 -8.32 -6.93 -17.67
C LEU A 256 -8.00 -6.24 -16.34
N GLY A 257 -8.96 -5.53 -15.74
CA GLY A 257 -8.77 -4.87 -14.46
C GLY A 257 -8.47 -5.84 -13.31
N LEU A 258 -9.20 -6.95 -13.24
CA LEU A 258 -8.96 -7.99 -12.23
C LEU A 258 -7.58 -8.63 -12.38
N VAL A 259 -7.16 -8.95 -13.61
CA VAL A 259 -5.82 -9.51 -13.85
C VAL A 259 -4.74 -8.51 -13.47
N ILE A 260 -4.88 -7.23 -13.82
CA ILE A 260 -3.92 -6.18 -13.43
C ILE A 260 -3.84 -6.07 -11.90
N ALA A 261 -4.98 -6.05 -11.22
CA ALA A 261 -5.06 -5.90 -9.76
C ALA A 261 -4.43 -7.09 -9.02
N VAL A 262 -4.77 -8.32 -9.41
CA VAL A 262 -4.22 -9.54 -8.80
C VAL A 262 -2.74 -9.69 -9.14
N PHE A 263 -2.34 -9.45 -10.38
CA PHE A 263 -0.95 -9.55 -10.82
C PHE A 263 -0.05 -8.57 -10.06
N GLN A 264 -0.50 -7.36 -9.80
CA GLN A 264 0.27 -6.37 -9.04
C GLN A 264 0.69 -6.89 -7.65
N GLN A 265 -0.10 -7.77 -7.05
CA GLN A 265 0.26 -8.43 -5.80
C GLN A 265 1.09 -9.70 -6.05
N TRP A 266 0.65 -10.56 -6.98
CA TRP A 266 1.29 -11.84 -7.29
C TRP A 266 2.57 -11.73 -8.11
N CYS A 267 3.01 -10.51 -8.48
CA CYS A 267 4.33 -10.30 -9.06
C CYS A 267 5.49 -10.61 -8.11
N GLY A 268 5.23 -10.92 -6.83
CA GLY A 268 6.24 -11.35 -5.86
C GLY A 268 6.94 -10.23 -5.08
N THR A 269 6.76 -8.97 -5.43
CA THR A 269 7.47 -7.85 -4.76
C THR A 269 7.10 -7.69 -3.30
N ASN A 270 5.83 -7.94 -2.93
CA ASN A 270 5.39 -7.90 -1.54
C ASN A 270 6.11 -8.92 -0.66
N VAL A 271 6.50 -10.05 -1.24
CA VAL A 271 7.32 -11.05 -0.55
C VAL A 271 8.68 -10.48 -0.17
N ILE A 272 9.31 -9.70 -1.04
CA ILE A 272 10.60 -9.06 -0.75
C ILE A 272 10.49 -8.13 0.44
N PHE A 273 9.39 -7.39 0.60
CA PHE A 273 9.21 -6.50 1.76
C PHE A 273 8.87 -7.25 3.05
N ASN A 274 8.01 -8.25 2.97
CA ASN A 274 7.45 -8.93 4.14
C ASN A 274 8.34 -10.09 4.65
N TYR A 275 9.11 -10.69 3.74
CA TYR A 275 9.95 -11.86 4.00
C TYR A 275 11.41 -11.61 3.63
N ALA A 276 11.85 -10.34 3.78
CA ALA A 276 13.21 -9.91 3.48
C ALA A 276 14.25 -10.72 4.28
N GLN A 277 13.91 -11.14 5.50
CA GLN A 277 14.76 -12.00 6.32
C GLN A 277 15.16 -13.27 5.58
N GLU A 278 14.19 -14.06 5.13
CA GLU A 278 14.46 -15.34 4.46
C GLU A 278 15.26 -15.14 3.18
N ILE A 279 14.97 -14.06 2.47
CA ILE A 279 15.64 -13.72 1.20
C ILE A 279 17.11 -13.39 1.47
N PHE A 280 17.42 -12.50 2.41
CA PHE A 280 18.80 -12.06 2.64
C PHE A 280 19.61 -13.07 3.47
N VAL A 281 19.00 -13.77 4.42
CA VAL A 281 19.67 -14.89 5.13
C VAL A 281 19.97 -16.02 4.14
N GLY A 282 19.04 -16.37 3.26
CA GLY A 282 19.26 -17.34 2.18
C GLY A 282 20.33 -16.90 1.17
N ALA A 283 20.58 -15.58 1.04
CA ALA A 283 21.67 -15.01 0.24
C ALA A 283 23.03 -14.97 1.00
N GLY A 284 23.09 -15.51 2.22
CA GLY A 284 24.32 -15.66 2.99
C GLY A 284 24.67 -14.46 3.87
N PHE A 285 23.73 -13.56 4.13
CA PHE A 285 23.94 -12.44 5.05
C PHE A 285 23.55 -12.83 6.48
N ASP A 286 24.31 -12.33 7.44
CA ASP A 286 23.93 -12.34 8.85
C ASP A 286 22.77 -11.35 9.11
N VAL A 287 22.25 -11.33 10.32
CA VAL A 287 21.08 -10.50 10.66
C VAL A 287 21.40 -9.01 10.52
N ASP A 288 22.61 -8.58 10.86
CA ASP A 288 23.01 -7.18 10.74
C ASP A 288 23.13 -6.76 9.27
N GLY A 289 23.78 -7.55 8.44
CA GLY A 289 23.86 -7.35 6.99
C GLY A 289 22.47 -7.41 6.32
N MET A 290 21.58 -8.24 6.83
CA MET A 290 20.18 -8.28 6.38
C MET A 290 19.47 -6.94 6.58
N PHE A 291 19.53 -6.34 7.77
CA PHE A 291 18.87 -5.06 8.04
C PHE A 291 19.40 -3.93 7.16
N ILE A 292 20.72 -3.86 6.94
CA ILE A 292 21.32 -2.87 6.02
C ILE A 292 20.78 -3.05 4.61
N ASN A 293 20.72 -4.28 4.10
CA ASN A 293 20.20 -4.59 2.78
C ASN A 293 18.70 -4.24 2.64
N ILE A 294 17.91 -4.45 3.71
CA ILE A 294 16.51 -4.04 3.76
C ILE A 294 16.38 -2.51 3.63
N VAL A 295 17.20 -1.72 4.32
CA VAL A 295 17.19 -0.25 4.21
C VAL A 295 17.61 0.19 2.80
N ILE A 296 18.61 -0.46 2.19
CA ILE A 296 19.00 -0.18 0.80
C ILE A 296 17.82 -0.39 -0.16
N THR A 297 17.04 -1.47 0.02
CA THR A 297 15.84 -1.71 -0.79
C THR A 297 14.77 -0.64 -0.59
N GLY A 298 14.63 -0.12 0.62
CA GLY A 298 13.71 1.00 0.93
C GLY A 298 14.13 2.30 0.27
N ILE A 299 15.41 2.63 0.30
CA ILE A 299 15.96 3.81 -0.39
C ILE A 299 15.71 3.70 -1.89
N ALA A 300 15.99 2.53 -2.49
CA ALA A 300 15.72 2.27 -3.89
C ALA A 300 14.22 2.44 -4.22
N ASN A 301 13.33 1.94 -3.37
CA ASN A 301 11.89 2.11 -3.53
C ASN A 301 11.48 3.59 -3.56
N VAL A 302 11.99 4.43 -2.66
CA VAL A 302 11.73 5.88 -2.65
C VAL A 302 12.25 6.54 -3.94
N VAL A 303 13.50 6.30 -4.30
CA VAL A 303 14.13 6.92 -5.49
C VAL A 303 13.36 6.56 -6.76
N PHE A 304 13.08 5.27 -6.97
CA PHE A 304 12.39 4.82 -8.19
C PHE A 304 10.90 5.16 -8.20
N THR A 305 10.26 5.36 -7.05
CA THR A 305 8.90 5.93 -6.99
C THR A 305 8.89 7.39 -7.47
N ILE A 306 9.92 8.19 -7.12
CA ILE A 306 10.06 9.55 -7.66
C ILE A 306 10.26 9.51 -9.18
N VAL A 307 11.12 8.63 -9.66
CA VAL A 307 11.34 8.43 -11.11
C VAL A 307 10.05 8.03 -11.82
N ALA A 308 9.21 7.21 -11.20
CA ALA A 308 7.94 6.78 -11.75
C ALA A 308 7.00 7.94 -12.09
N LEU A 309 6.96 9.00 -11.28
CA LEU A 309 6.12 10.16 -11.51
C LEU A 309 6.43 10.84 -12.86
N TYR A 310 7.71 10.83 -13.27
CA TYR A 310 8.13 11.34 -14.58
C TYR A 310 7.96 10.31 -15.70
N ALA A 311 8.24 9.04 -15.40
CA ALA A 311 8.22 7.96 -16.39
C ALA A 311 6.79 7.69 -16.91
N ILE A 312 5.77 7.75 -16.05
CA ILE A 312 4.37 7.54 -16.42
C ILE A 312 3.92 8.53 -17.51
N GLU A 313 4.29 9.79 -17.39
CA GLU A 313 3.94 10.83 -18.36
C GLU A 313 4.74 10.68 -19.67
N LYS A 314 6.01 10.24 -19.59
CA LYS A 314 6.91 10.16 -20.73
C LYS A 314 6.75 8.88 -21.55
N TRP A 315 6.66 7.71 -20.90
CA TRP A 315 6.69 6.41 -21.58
C TRP A 315 5.31 5.78 -21.79
N GLY A 316 4.28 6.26 -21.08
CA GLY A 316 2.94 5.71 -21.14
C GLY A 316 2.72 4.50 -20.23
N ARG A 317 1.46 4.17 -20.01
CA ARG A 317 1.06 3.18 -19.00
C ARG A 317 1.30 1.76 -19.48
N ARG A 318 0.99 1.47 -20.75
CA ARG A 318 1.19 0.15 -21.35
C ARG A 318 2.66 -0.24 -21.38
N THR A 319 3.52 0.67 -21.81
CA THR A 319 4.98 0.41 -21.88
C THR A 319 5.52 0.08 -20.51
N LEU A 320 5.15 0.87 -19.47
CA LEU A 320 5.64 0.67 -18.11
C LEU A 320 5.16 -0.65 -17.50
N ILE A 321 3.87 -1.02 -17.66
CA ILE A 321 3.38 -2.27 -17.08
C ILE A 321 4.02 -3.50 -17.75
N LEU A 322 4.31 -3.43 -19.05
CA LEU A 322 5.02 -4.49 -19.78
C LEU A 322 6.50 -4.57 -19.36
N LEU A 323 7.19 -3.43 -19.21
CA LEU A 323 8.55 -3.40 -18.68
C LEU A 323 8.60 -3.97 -17.27
N GLY A 324 7.60 -3.66 -16.42
CA GLY A 324 7.48 -4.21 -15.07
C GLY A 324 7.33 -5.73 -15.09
N ALA A 325 6.36 -6.25 -15.85
CA ALA A 325 6.11 -7.69 -15.94
C ALA A 325 7.30 -8.45 -16.54
N GLY A 326 7.85 -7.97 -17.64
CA GLY A 326 9.00 -8.62 -18.31
C GLY A 326 10.29 -8.51 -17.48
N GLY A 327 10.56 -7.32 -16.93
CA GLY A 327 11.75 -7.07 -16.13
C GLY A 327 11.76 -7.89 -14.83
N LEU A 328 10.64 -7.91 -14.09
CA LEU A 328 10.51 -8.77 -12.90
C LEU A 328 10.62 -10.26 -13.24
N GLY A 329 9.98 -10.70 -14.33
CA GLY A 329 10.08 -12.08 -14.78
C GLY A 329 11.52 -12.51 -15.02
N LEU A 330 12.31 -11.68 -15.71
CA LEU A 330 13.74 -11.95 -15.96
C LEU A 330 14.55 -11.93 -14.65
N ILE A 331 14.36 -10.90 -13.81
CA ILE A 331 15.12 -10.78 -12.55
C ILE A 331 14.84 -11.97 -11.63
N TYR A 332 13.58 -12.39 -11.48
CA TYR A 332 13.22 -13.53 -10.62
C TYR A 332 13.70 -14.86 -11.19
N PHE A 333 13.74 -15.01 -12.52
CA PHE A 333 14.36 -16.18 -13.13
C PHE A 333 15.84 -16.27 -12.77
N VAL A 334 16.58 -15.17 -12.94
CA VAL A 334 18.00 -15.11 -12.59
C VAL A 334 18.21 -15.31 -11.08
N LEU A 335 17.40 -14.65 -10.23
CA LEU A 335 17.48 -14.77 -8.77
C LEU A 335 17.23 -16.21 -8.30
N GLY A 336 16.19 -16.87 -8.84
CA GLY A 336 15.90 -18.28 -8.55
C GLY A 336 17.04 -19.19 -8.99
N THR A 337 17.67 -18.90 -10.14
CA THR A 337 18.84 -19.66 -10.63
C THR A 337 20.06 -19.44 -9.73
N CYS A 338 20.30 -18.22 -9.26
CA CYS A 338 21.39 -17.95 -8.31
C CYS A 338 21.19 -18.73 -7.00
N TYR A 339 19.97 -18.79 -6.45
CA TYR A 339 19.67 -19.62 -5.27
C TYR A 339 19.89 -21.10 -5.54
N PHE A 340 19.47 -21.58 -6.71
CA PHE A 340 19.67 -22.99 -7.11
C PHE A 340 21.17 -23.36 -7.21
N MET A 341 21.99 -22.43 -7.67
CA MET A 341 23.45 -22.60 -7.79
C MET A 341 24.18 -22.38 -6.45
N GLY A 342 23.47 -22.04 -5.36
CA GLY A 342 24.07 -21.72 -4.05
C GLY A 342 24.89 -20.43 -4.05
N MET A 343 24.60 -19.51 -4.96
CA MET A 343 25.30 -18.22 -5.01
C MET A 343 24.87 -17.33 -3.84
N THR A 344 25.82 -16.59 -3.28
CA THR A 344 25.61 -15.69 -2.15
C THR A 344 26.25 -14.32 -2.42
N GLY A 345 25.97 -13.35 -1.56
CA GLY A 345 26.66 -12.06 -1.55
C GLY A 345 26.00 -10.98 -2.42
N LEU A 346 26.81 -10.02 -2.85
CA LEU A 346 26.36 -8.73 -3.41
C LEU A 346 25.48 -8.86 -4.67
N LEU A 347 25.69 -9.90 -5.49
CA LEU A 347 24.85 -10.13 -6.68
C LEU A 347 23.40 -10.36 -6.31
N MET A 348 23.15 -11.12 -5.24
CA MET A 348 21.78 -11.38 -4.76
C MET A 348 21.11 -10.10 -4.30
N VAL A 349 21.83 -9.25 -3.55
CA VAL A 349 21.35 -7.91 -3.15
C VAL A 349 21.03 -7.06 -4.36
N ALA A 350 21.92 -7.01 -5.34
CA ALA A 350 21.71 -6.23 -6.56
C ALA A 350 20.45 -6.67 -7.34
N LEU A 351 20.17 -7.98 -7.43
CA LEU A 351 18.97 -8.52 -8.07
C LEU A 351 17.70 -8.17 -7.29
N VAL A 352 17.74 -8.25 -5.95
CA VAL A 352 16.60 -7.87 -5.09
C VAL A 352 16.32 -6.36 -5.20
N VAL A 353 17.36 -5.53 -5.13
CA VAL A 353 17.24 -4.07 -5.31
C VAL A 353 16.72 -3.73 -6.71
N ALA A 354 17.20 -4.42 -7.75
CA ALA A 354 16.70 -4.24 -9.12
C ALA A 354 15.21 -4.62 -9.24
N ALA A 355 14.77 -5.70 -8.60
CA ALA A 355 13.35 -6.09 -8.60
C ALA A 355 12.46 -5.02 -7.97
N ILE A 356 12.86 -4.50 -6.79
CA ILE A 356 12.12 -3.42 -6.13
C ILE A 356 12.14 -2.14 -6.98
N SER A 357 13.28 -1.80 -7.57
CA SER A 357 13.42 -0.62 -8.43
C SER A 357 12.49 -0.69 -9.65
N VAL A 358 12.47 -1.83 -10.33
CA VAL A 358 11.57 -2.08 -11.47
C VAL A 358 10.12 -1.98 -11.05
N TYR A 359 9.72 -2.62 -9.93
CA TYR A 359 8.37 -2.55 -9.41
C TYR A 359 7.95 -1.12 -9.06
N ALA A 360 8.78 -0.41 -8.30
CA ALA A 360 8.51 0.96 -7.84
C ALA A 360 8.34 1.95 -8.99
N MET A 361 9.11 1.76 -10.07
CA MET A 361 9.03 2.59 -11.27
C MET A 361 7.84 2.23 -12.16
N THR A 362 7.32 1.00 -12.09
CA THR A 362 6.36 0.47 -13.06
C THR A 362 5.04 0.06 -12.40
N LEU A 363 4.93 -1.18 -11.91
CA LEU A 363 3.69 -1.80 -11.44
C LEU A 363 3.05 -1.05 -10.26
N GLY A 364 3.84 -0.54 -9.33
CA GLY A 364 3.34 0.16 -8.15
C GLY A 364 2.37 1.30 -8.51
N PRO A 365 2.82 2.36 -9.16
CA PRO A 365 1.97 3.51 -9.50
C PRO A 365 1.10 3.29 -10.74
N VAL A 366 1.57 2.53 -11.74
CA VAL A 366 0.86 2.36 -13.03
C VAL A 366 -0.42 1.57 -12.87
N THR A 367 -0.48 0.58 -11.99
CA THR A 367 -1.69 -0.23 -11.74
C THR A 367 -2.88 0.65 -11.39
N TRP A 368 -2.73 1.57 -10.43
CA TRP A 368 -3.81 2.44 -9.99
C TRP A 368 -4.27 3.42 -11.08
N THR A 369 -3.30 3.95 -11.83
CA THR A 369 -3.59 4.84 -12.97
C THR A 369 -4.37 4.09 -14.06
N LEU A 370 -3.90 2.90 -14.46
CA LEU A 370 -4.59 2.08 -15.45
C LEU A 370 -6.01 1.71 -15.01
N LEU A 371 -6.19 1.24 -13.78
CA LEU A 371 -7.51 0.88 -13.26
C LEU A 371 -8.47 2.08 -13.28
N ALA A 372 -7.98 3.29 -13.00
CA ALA A 372 -8.80 4.50 -13.05
C ALA A 372 -9.17 4.91 -14.50
N GLU A 373 -8.31 4.61 -15.48
CA GLU A 373 -8.45 5.05 -16.87
C GLU A 373 -9.22 4.05 -17.76
N ILE A 374 -9.12 2.72 -17.51
CA ILE A 374 -9.73 1.71 -18.38
C ILE A 374 -11.24 1.54 -18.18
N PHE A 375 -11.80 1.95 -17.03
CA PHE A 375 -13.22 1.72 -16.74
C PHE A 375 -14.10 2.87 -17.25
N PRO A 376 -15.19 2.54 -17.98
CA PRO A 376 -16.23 3.50 -18.33
C PRO A 376 -16.78 4.25 -17.13
N ASN A 377 -17.11 5.52 -17.30
CA ASN A 377 -17.61 6.39 -16.23
C ASN A 377 -18.77 5.77 -15.45
N ARG A 378 -19.68 5.07 -16.15
CA ARG A 378 -20.90 4.47 -15.60
C ARG A 378 -20.61 3.38 -14.57
N ILE A 379 -19.58 2.55 -14.78
CA ILE A 379 -19.26 1.39 -13.92
C ILE A 379 -17.99 1.60 -13.10
N ARG A 380 -17.27 2.73 -13.28
CA ARG A 380 -15.94 2.96 -12.71
C ARG A 380 -15.89 2.74 -11.21
N GLY A 381 -16.81 3.31 -10.44
CA GLY A 381 -16.82 3.20 -8.99
C GLY A 381 -16.85 1.75 -8.52
N ILE A 382 -17.83 0.99 -9.03
CA ILE A 382 -18.01 -0.41 -8.63
C ILE A 382 -16.92 -1.33 -9.21
N ALA A 383 -16.40 -1.04 -10.41
CA ALA A 383 -15.31 -1.80 -11.02
C ALA A 383 -14.00 -1.60 -10.24
N MET A 384 -13.68 -0.34 -9.86
CA MET A 384 -12.54 -0.03 -9.01
C MET A 384 -12.63 -0.72 -7.65
N ALA A 385 -13.79 -0.68 -6.99
CA ALA A 385 -14.01 -1.36 -5.72
C ALA A 385 -13.80 -2.88 -5.84
N THR A 386 -14.33 -3.49 -6.92
CA THR A 386 -14.16 -4.92 -7.18
C THR A 386 -12.70 -5.29 -7.44
N CYS A 387 -11.98 -4.49 -8.22
CA CYS A 387 -10.55 -4.72 -8.47
C CYS A 387 -9.70 -4.52 -7.21
N THR A 388 -10.03 -3.51 -6.38
CA THR A 388 -9.36 -3.30 -5.09
C THR A 388 -9.61 -4.46 -4.13
N PHE A 389 -10.85 -4.99 -4.08
CA PHE A 389 -11.15 -6.19 -3.31
C PHE A 389 -10.31 -7.39 -3.78
N ALA A 390 -10.28 -7.64 -5.09
CA ALA A 390 -9.48 -8.73 -5.66
C ALA A 390 -7.97 -8.55 -5.40
N LEU A 391 -7.47 -7.32 -5.43
CA LEU A 391 -6.10 -6.97 -5.08
C LEU A 391 -5.78 -7.37 -3.64
N TRP A 392 -6.63 -7.01 -2.67
CA TRP A 392 -6.43 -7.37 -1.27
C TRP A 392 -6.52 -8.88 -1.03
N VAL A 393 -7.47 -9.58 -1.68
CA VAL A 393 -7.55 -11.05 -1.64
C VAL A 393 -6.27 -11.66 -2.22
N GLY A 394 -5.77 -11.13 -3.34
CA GLY A 394 -4.49 -11.54 -3.93
C GLY A 394 -3.32 -11.33 -2.98
N CYS A 395 -3.28 -10.19 -2.28
CA CYS A 395 -2.26 -9.90 -1.28
C CYS A 395 -2.29 -10.88 -0.10
N CYS A 396 -3.48 -11.12 0.47
CA CYS A 396 -3.65 -12.08 1.57
C CYS A 396 -3.20 -13.48 1.16
N THR A 397 -3.64 -13.95 0.00
CA THR A 397 -3.32 -15.32 -0.47
C THR A 397 -1.83 -15.48 -0.76
N LEU A 398 -1.19 -14.49 -1.39
CA LEU A 398 0.24 -14.50 -1.62
C LEU A 398 1.03 -14.56 -0.31
N THR A 399 0.74 -13.62 0.60
CA THR A 399 1.47 -13.49 1.87
C THR A 399 1.30 -14.73 2.74
N PHE A 400 0.07 -15.29 2.80
CA PHE A 400 -0.21 -16.51 3.56
C PHE A 400 0.49 -17.75 2.97
N SER A 401 0.52 -17.87 1.64
CA SER A 401 1.06 -19.06 0.98
C SER A 401 2.59 -19.09 0.91
N PHE A 402 3.26 -17.94 1.02
CA PHE A 402 4.71 -17.86 0.82
C PHE A 402 5.51 -18.75 1.77
N PRO A 403 5.30 -18.76 3.12
CA PRO A 403 6.11 -19.61 4.00
C PRO A 403 5.99 -21.10 3.64
N SER A 404 4.77 -21.58 3.37
CA SER A 404 4.53 -22.98 2.97
C SER A 404 5.16 -23.29 1.61
N MET A 405 5.08 -22.37 0.65
CA MET A 405 5.65 -22.51 -0.67
C MET A 405 7.19 -22.51 -0.60
N ASN A 406 7.77 -21.62 0.20
CA ASN A 406 9.21 -21.55 0.40
C ASN A 406 9.75 -22.79 1.14
N ALA A 407 9.01 -23.30 2.13
CA ALA A 407 9.37 -24.54 2.81
C ALA A 407 9.35 -25.78 1.89
N ALA A 408 8.39 -25.84 0.95
CA ALA A 408 8.23 -26.98 0.05
C ALA A 408 9.18 -26.93 -1.16
N LEU A 409 9.45 -25.77 -1.73
CA LEU A 409 10.17 -25.60 -3.00
C LEU A 409 11.52 -24.92 -2.86
N GLY A 410 11.83 -24.42 -1.66
CA GLY A 410 12.98 -23.55 -1.43
C GLY A 410 12.84 -22.18 -2.11
N SER A 411 13.79 -21.30 -1.86
CA SER A 411 13.80 -19.96 -2.44
C SER A 411 13.93 -19.99 -3.97
N SER A 412 14.71 -20.94 -4.52
CA SER A 412 14.87 -21.10 -5.97
C SER A 412 13.54 -21.40 -6.68
N GLY A 413 12.81 -22.42 -6.22
CA GLY A 413 11.52 -22.82 -6.78
C GLY A 413 10.47 -21.72 -6.65
N THR A 414 10.47 -21.03 -5.50
CA THR A 414 9.56 -19.92 -5.24
C THR A 414 9.76 -18.75 -6.21
N PHE A 415 11.00 -18.31 -6.44
CA PHE A 415 11.27 -17.23 -7.40
C PHE A 415 11.02 -17.65 -8.84
N TRP A 416 11.22 -18.92 -9.23
CA TRP A 416 10.84 -19.42 -10.55
C TRP A 416 9.33 -19.40 -10.77
N ILE A 417 8.52 -19.69 -9.74
CA ILE A 417 7.05 -19.54 -9.81
C ILE A 417 6.68 -18.08 -10.05
N TYR A 418 7.27 -17.12 -9.30
CA TYR A 418 6.99 -15.71 -9.55
C TYR A 418 7.44 -15.24 -10.93
N SER A 419 8.58 -15.75 -11.43
CA SER A 419 8.99 -15.52 -12.80
C SER A 419 7.96 -16.02 -13.80
N GLY A 420 7.45 -17.24 -13.63
CA GLY A 420 6.40 -17.82 -14.48
C GLY A 420 5.11 -16.98 -14.46
N ILE A 421 4.67 -16.52 -13.29
CA ILE A 421 3.52 -15.63 -13.15
C ILE A 421 3.75 -14.31 -13.91
N CYS A 422 4.94 -13.71 -13.78
CA CYS A 422 5.29 -12.49 -14.49
C CYS A 422 5.30 -12.68 -16.01
N VAL A 423 5.81 -13.81 -16.51
CA VAL A 423 5.80 -14.15 -17.95
C VAL A 423 4.37 -14.33 -18.45
N CYS A 424 3.53 -15.07 -17.73
CA CYS A 424 2.11 -15.24 -18.08
C CYS A 424 1.38 -13.90 -18.13
N ALA A 425 1.60 -13.06 -17.12
CA ALA A 425 1.04 -11.72 -17.07
C ALA A 425 1.55 -10.83 -18.21
N PHE A 426 2.85 -10.89 -18.53
CA PHE A 426 3.42 -10.17 -19.67
C PHE A 426 2.71 -10.54 -20.97
N ILE A 427 2.56 -11.84 -21.25
CA ILE A 427 1.90 -12.33 -22.47
C ILE A 427 0.44 -11.85 -22.53
N PHE A 428 -0.28 -11.94 -21.41
CA PHE A 428 -1.67 -11.47 -21.32
C PHE A 428 -1.78 -9.96 -21.53
N LEU A 429 -0.96 -9.17 -20.84
CA LEU A 429 -0.97 -7.71 -20.92
C LEU A 429 -0.51 -7.21 -22.28
N PHE A 430 0.47 -7.87 -22.90
CA PHE A 430 0.93 -7.54 -24.25
C PHE A 430 -0.21 -7.62 -25.27
N ARG A 431 -1.11 -8.61 -25.12
CA ARG A 431 -2.26 -8.82 -26.03
C ARG A 431 -3.49 -7.98 -25.66
N SER A 432 -3.69 -7.66 -24.37
CA SER A 432 -4.97 -7.16 -23.88
C SER A 432 -4.93 -5.73 -23.36
N CYS A 433 -3.75 -5.24 -22.92
CA CYS A 433 -3.65 -3.91 -22.31
C CYS A 433 -3.56 -2.81 -23.37
N PRO A 434 -4.48 -1.83 -23.40
CA PRO A 434 -4.40 -0.69 -24.30
C PRO A 434 -3.36 0.32 -23.79
N GLU A 435 -2.87 1.19 -24.68
CA GLU A 435 -2.18 2.41 -24.26
C GLU A 435 -3.23 3.48 -23.97
N THR A 436 -3.15 4.05 -22.76
CA THR A 436 -4.12 5.05 -22.28
C THR A 436 -3.58 6.48 -22.37
N LYS A 437 -2.26 6.64 -22.52
CA LYS A 437 -1.62 7.95 -22.63
C LYS A 437 -2.18 8.76 -23.80
N GLY A 438 -2.61 9.99 -23.50
CA GLY A 438 -3.11 10.93 -24.51
C GLY A 438 -4.50 10.63 -25.06
N LYS A 439 -5.20 9.60 -24.54
CA LYS A 439 -6.58 9.30 -24.93
C LYS A 439 -7.56 9.84 -23.90
N THR A 440 -8.73 10.32 -24.39
CA THR A 440 -9.84 10.66 -23.50
C THR A 440 -10.54 9.40 -23.00
N LEU A 441 -11.24 9.52 -21.87
CA LEU A 441 -11.99 8.39 -21.30
C LEU A 441 -13.07 7.86 -22.26
N GLU A 442 -13.70 8.74 -23.04
CA GLU A 442 -14.69 8.37 -24.08
C GLU A 442 -14.04 7.57 -25.22
N GLN A 443 -12.84 7.97 -25.67
CA GLN A 443 -12.10 7.24 -26.69
C GLN A 443 -11.73 5.83 -26.21
N LEU A 444 -11.33 5.68 -24.93
CA LEU A 444 -11.02 4.40 -24.33
C LEU A 444 -12.28 3.53 -24.17
N GLU A 445 -13.41 4.11 -23.80
CA GLU A 445 -14.69 3.40 -23.72
C GLU A 445 -15.09 2.82 -25.07
N ASN A 446 -15.04 3.63 -26.14
CA ASN A 446 -15.32 3.17 -27.50
C ASN A 446 -14.38 2.06 -27.97
N GLU A 447 -13.08 2.15 -27.64
CA GLU A 447 -12.08 1.16 -28.04
C GLU A 447 -12.23 -0.18 -27.28
N LEU A 448 -12.57 -0.12 -26.00
CA LEU A 448 -12.58 -1.29 -25.12
C LEU A 448 -13.94 -1.98 -24.99
N VAL A 449 -15.04 -1.23 -25.15
CA VAL A 449 -16.40 -1.69 -24.90
C VAL A 449 -17.22 -1.79 -26.21
N GLU A 450 -17.06 -0.87 -27.15
CA GLU A 450 -17.90 -0.79 -28.36
C GLU A 450 -17.26 -1.46 -29.58
N LYS A 451 -15.93 -1.50 -29.70
CA LYS A 451 -15.28 -2.31 -30.75
C LYS A 451 -15.35 -3.80 -30.37
N LYS A 452 -16.28 -4.50 -31.02
CA LYS A 452 -16.30 -5.96 -31.09
C LYS A 452 -15.21 -6.50 -32.00
#